data_15e9421c272a226de6c660e16a1ca9f0
#
_entry.id   15e9421c272a226de6c660e16a1ca9f0
#
_cell.length_a   1.000
_cell.length_b   1.000
_cell.length_c   1.000
_cell.angle_alpha   90.00
_cell.angle_beta   90.00
_cell.angle_gamma   90.00
#
_symmetry.space_group_name_H-M   'P 1'
#
loop_
_entity.id
_entity.type
_entity.pdbx_description
1 polymer ?
#
loop_
_entity_poly.entity_id
_entity_poly.type
_entity_poly.pdbx_seq_one_letter_code
_entity_poly.pdbx_strand_id
1 'polypeptide(L)'
;MDIEIKPIADFLENEMVLKRVPNELIPLAKKRFPWTGFLSFDEDELIGMCGFKDEPTEGGTVEIAYFTSPENEGRGCASGMARELLAIAAASNEVNCVLAHTFKEENASTKILKRLSFDFKGEVIDPEDGSVWRWSKNV
;
A
#
# COMPACT_ATOMS: atom_id res chain seq x y z
N MET A 1 12.51 -8.96 10.60
CA MET A 1 11.85 -9.33 9.33
C MET A 1 12.21 -8.31 8.27
N ASP A 2 12.78 -8.77 7.18
CA ASP A 2 13.17 -7.90 6.07
C ASP A 2 12.12 -7.99 4.97
N ILE A 3 11.27 -6.98 4.91
CA ILE A 3 10.22 -6.91 3.88
C ILE A 3 10.81 -6.34 2.61
N GLU A 4 10.65 -7.09 1.51
CA GLU A 4 11.03 -6.64 0.17
C GLU A 4 9.78 -6.57 -0.68
N ILE A 5 9.59 -5.46 -1.40
CA ILE A 5 8.45 -5.34 -2.31
C ILE A 5 8.97 -5.36 -3.76
N LYS A 6 8.25 -6.09 -4.62
CA LYS A 6 8.59 -6.24 -6.04
C LYS A 6 7.37 -5.96 -6.89
N PRO A 7 7.50 -5.22 -8.01
CA PRO A 7 6.34 -4.89 -8.85
C PRO A 7 5.61 -6.14 -9.33
N ILE A 8 4.27 -6.10 -9.33
CA ILE A 8 3.46 -7.19 -9.88
C ILE A 8 3.86 -7.46 -11.33
N ALA A 9 4.25 -6.42 -12.07
CA ALA A 9 4.69 -6.54 -13.46
C ALA A 9 5.80 -7.57 -13.66
N ASP A 10 6.65 -7.78 -12.66
CA ASP A 10 7.75 -8.75 -12.73
C ASP A 10 7.26 -10.20 -12.69
N PHE A 11 5.99 -10.43 -12.37
CA PHE A 11 5.43 -11.77 -12.16
C PHE A 11 4.32 -12.13 -13.16
N LEU A 12 4.12 -11.32 -14.21
CA LEU A 12 3.01 -11.53 -15.15
C LEU A 12 3.06 -12.88 -15.89
N GLU A 13 4.24 -13.49 -15.96
CA GLU A 13 4.41 -14.82 -16.57
C GLU A 13 4.54 -15.93 -15.52
N ASN A 14 4.46 -15.60 -14.25
CA ASN A 14 4.56 -16.56 -13.16
C ASN A 14 3.17 -16.97 -12.68
N GLU A 15 2.62 -18.03 -13.23
CA GLU A 15 1.27 -18.50 -12.91
C GLU A 15 1.09 -18.89 -11.44
N MET A 16 2.13 -19.46 -10.82
CA MET A 16 2.05 -19.89 -9.42
C MET A 16 1.88 -18.70 -8.48
N VAL A 17 2.58 -17.61 -8.77
CA VAL A 17 2.47 -16.37 -7.99
C VAL A 17 1.14 -15.68 -8.30
N LEU A 18 0.78 -15.55 -9.58
CA LEU A 18 -0.45 -14.85 -9.97
C LEU A 18 -1.72 -15.49 -9.43
N LYS A 19 -1.73 -16.80 -9.20
CA LYS A 19 -2.87 -17.48 -8.57
C LYS A 19 -3.18 -16.94 -7.18
N ARG A 20 -2.20 -16.37 -6.51
CA ARG A 20 -2.33 -15.81 -5.15
C ARG A 20 -2.68 -14.32 -5.17
N VAL A 21 -2.73 -13.70 -6.33
CA VAL A 21 -3.03 -12.28 -6.49
C VAL A 21 -4.48 -12.12 -6.90
N PRO A 22 -5.28 -11.30 -6.18
CA PRO A 22 -6.65 -11.00 -6.61
C PRO A 22 -6.67 -10.44 -8.03
N ASN A 23 -7.60 -10.92 -8.85
CA ASN A 23 -7.69 -10.53 -10.26
C ASN A 23 -7.82 -9.02 -10.45
N GLU A 24 -8.52 -8.35 -9.54
CA GLU A 24 -8.72 -6.90 -9.61
C GLU A 24 -7.43 -6.09 -9.39
N LEU A 25 -6.38 -6.71 -8.82
CA LEU A 25 -5.10 -6.04 -8.61
C LEU A 25 -4.13 -6.19 -9.78
N ILE A 26 -4.33 -7.22 -10.64
CA ILE A 26 -3.44 -7.47 -11.77
C ILE A 26 -3.35 -6.28 -12.72
N PRO A 27 -4.46 -5.56 -13.05
CA PRO A 27 -4.36 -4.38 -13.91
C PRO A 27 -3.45 -3.28 -13.37
N LEU A 28 -3.19 -3.23 -12.06
CA LEU A 28 -2.27 -2.25 -11.49
C LEU A 28 -0.84 -2.41 -12.01
N ALA A 29 -0.50 -3.60 -12.51
CA ALA A 29 0.82 -3.86 -13.10
C ALA A 29 1.09 -2.99 -14.34
N LYS A 30 0.03 -2.45 -14.97
CA LYS A 30 0.16 -1.58 -16.15
C LYS A 30 0.38 -0.11 -15.80
N LYS A 31 0.27 0.25 -14.52
CA LYS A 31 0.52 1.62 -14.06
C LYS A 31 2.00 1.95 -14.18
N ARG A 32 2.31 3.22 -14.38
CA ARG A 32 3.70 3.71 -14.50
C ARG A 32 4.46 3.45 -13.19
N PHE A 33 5.54 2.66 -13.26
CA PHE A 33 6.40 2.42 -12.11
C PHE A 33 7.01 3.74 -11.59
N PRO A 34 7.07 3.99 -10.28
CA PRO A 34 6.75 3.08 -9.17
C PRO A 34 5.29 3.16 -8.68
N TRP A 35 4.40 3.86 -9.38
CA TRP A 35 3.02 4.10 -8.96
C TRP A 35 2.12 2.93 -9.33
N THR A 36 2.50 1.75 -8.88
CA THR A 36 1.91 0.48 -9.28
C THR A 36 1.63 -0.40 -8.05
N GLY A 37 1.12 -1.59 -8.29
CA GLY A 37 0.98 -2.62 -7.27
C GLY A 37 2.25 -3.42 -7.11
N PHE A 38 2.50 -3.87 -5.89
CA PHE A 38 3.68 -4.65 -5.51
C PHE A 38 3.27 -5.90 -4.75
N LEU A 39 4.06 -6.94 -4.90
CA LEU A 39 4.01 -8.12 -4.04
C LEU A 39 5.07 -7.97 -2.97
N SER A 40 4.73 -8.40 -1.75
CA SER A 40 5.63 -8.28 -0.60
C SER A 40 6.14 -9.64 -0.19
N PHE A 41 7.44 -9.71 0.03
CA PHE A 41 8.13 -10.94 0.40
C PHE A 41 8.91 -10.76 1.68
N ASP A 42 8.92 -11.83 2.50
CA ASP A 42 9.85 -11.99 3.60
C ASP A 42 10.77 -13.11 3.16
N GLU A 43 12.03 -12.76 2.84
CA GLU A 43 12.94 -13.63 2.10
C GLU A 43 12.27 -14.02 0.77
N ASP A 44 11.97 -15.29 0.53
CA ASP A 44 11.31 -15.71 -0.71
C ASP A 44 9.84 -16.06 -0.52
N GLU A 45 9.30 -15.81 0.67
CA GLU A 45 7.89 -16.09 0.98
C GLU A 45 7.00 -14.91 0.66
N LEU A 46 5.97 -15.14 -0.16
CA LEU A 46 4.96 -14.13 -0.45
C LEU A 46 4.06 -13.95 0.77
N ILE A 47 4.09 -12.76 1.38
CA ILE A 47 3.38 -12.48 2.63
C ILE A 47 2.23 -11.50 2.47
N GLY A 48 2.14 -10.78 1.36
CA GLY A 48 1.09 -9.80 1.15
C GLY A 48 1.29 -9.01 -0.10
N MET A 49 0.52 -7.95 -0.22
CA MET A 49 0.56 -7.05 -1.38
C MET A 49 0.33 -5.61 -0.91
N CYS A 50 0.86 -4.68 -1.67
CA CYS A 50 0.70 -3.27 -1.38
C CYS A 50 0.85 -2.46 -2.65
N GLY A 51 0.67 -1.16 -2.57
CA GLY A 51 0.91 -0.31 -3.71
C GLY A 51 0.30 1.06 -3.58
N PHE A 52 0.39 1.78 -4.68
CA PHE A 52 -0.23 3.08 -4.87
C PHE A 52 -1.49 2.87 -5.70
N LYS A 53 -2.59 3.51 -5.31
CA LYS A 53 -3.86 3.34 -6.03
C LYS A 53 -3.84 4.02 -7.39
N ASP A 54 -3.04 5.08 -7.54
CA ASP A 54 -2.85 5.77 -8.82
C ASP A 54 -1.57 6.59 -8.81
N GLU A 55 -1.24 7.18 -9.95
CA GLU A 55 -0.12 8.11 -10.07
C GLU A 55 -0.36 9.36 -9.24
N PRO A 56 0.72 10.14 -8.92
CA PRO A 56 0.56 11.37 -8.17
C PRO A 56 -0.41 12.34 -8.88
N THR A 57 -1.24 13.00 -8.09
CA THR A 57 -2.08 14.07 -8.59
C THR A 57 -1.22 15.29 -8.92
N GLU A 58 -1.79 16.29 -9.59
CA GLU A 58 -1.09 17.55 -9.85
C GLU A 58 -0.61 18.21 -8.56
N GLY A 59 -1.37 18.05 -7.48
CA GLY A 59 -1.01 18.59 -6.17
C GLY A 59 0.06 17.79 -5.44
N GLY A 60 0.53 16.69 -6.01
CA GLY A 60 1.58 15.87 -5.40
C GLY A 60 1.08 14.87 -4.36
N THR A 61 -0.14 14.38 -4.50
CA THR A 61 -0.74 13.44 -3.55
C THR A 61 -0.84 12.04 -4.14
N VAL A 62 -0.47 11.03 -3.36
CA VAL A 62 -0.69 9.62 -3.69
C VAL A 62 -1.41 8.93 -2.54
N GLU A 63 -2.14 7.87 -2.86
CA GLU A 63 -2.79 7.03 -1.85
C GLU A 63 -2.14 5.66 -1.83
N ILE A 64 -1.80 5.18 -0.63
CA ILE A 64 -1.23 3.84 -0.44
C ILE A 64 -2.30 2.88 0.08
N ALA A 65 -2.09 1.60 -0.24
CA ALA A 65 -2.88 0.50 0.30
C ALA A 65 -1.94 -0.67 0.55
N TYR A 66 -2.25 -1.49 1.56
CA TYR A 66 -1.47 -2.67 1.88
C TYR A 66 -2.37 -3.75 2.48
N PHE A 67 -2.02 -4.99 2.18
CA PHE A 67 -2.76 -6.16 2.63
C PHE A 67 -1.79 -7.27 3.01
N THR A 68 -1.96 -7.84 4.20
CA THR A 68 -1.18 -8.99 4.65
C THR A 68 -2.02 -10.24 4.55
N SER A 69 -1.44 -11.33 4.04
CA SER A 69 -2.11 -12.63 4.02
C SER A 69 -2.50 -13.02 5.44
N PRO A 70 -3.70 -13.61 5.66
CA PRO A 70 -4.17 -13.92 7.01
C PRO A 70 -3.18 -14.70 7.88
N GLU A 71 -2.48 -15.65 7.31
CA GLU A 71 -1.48 -16.47 8.04
C GLU A 71 -0.24 -15.66 8.45
N ASN A 72 -0.06 -14.48 7.93
CA ASN A 72 1.09 -13.62 8.22
C ASN A 72 0.73 -12.38 9.05
N GLU A 73 -0.52 -12.24 9.45
CA GLU A 73 -0.95 -11.14 10.30
C GLU A 73 -0.24 -11.17 11.66
N GLY A 74 -0.04 -10.00 12.25
CA GLY A 74 0.59 -9.87 13.55
C GLY A 74 2.11 -9.97 13.56
N ARG A 75 2.74 -10.11 12.38
CA ARG A 75 4.21 -10.26 12.26
C ARG A 75 4.92 -8.96 11.86
N GLY A 76 4.21 -7.85 11.75
CA GLY A 76 4.79 -6.56 11.31
C GLY A 76 4.91 -6.40 9.81
N CYS A 77 4.30 -7.28 9.01
CA CYS A 77 4.37 -7.22 7.55
C CYS A 77 3.75 -5.94 6.99
N ALA A 78 2.57 -5.58 7.47
CA ALA A 78 1.88 -4.38 7.00
C ALA A 78 2.68 -3.10 7.30
N SER A 79 3.29 -3.01 8.49
CA SER A 79 4.19 -1.92 8.85
C SER A 79 5.36 -1.83 7.89
N GLY A 80 5.98 -2.96 7.57
CA GLY A 80 7.09 -3.04 6.63
C GLY A 80 6.70 -2.57 5.23
N MET A 81 5.54 -3.03 4.74
CA MET A 81 5.01 -2.60 3.44
C MET A 81 4.77 -1.10 3.40
N ALA A 82 4.12 -0.56 4.43
CA ALA A 82 3.84 0.88 4.49
C ALA A 82 5.13 1.70 4.50
N ARG A 83 6.16 1.26 5.23
CA ARG A 83 7.46 1.93 5.24
C ARG A 83 8.11 1.94 3.87
N GLU A 84 8.06 0.82 3.15
CA GLU A 84 8.62 0.72 1.80
C GLU A 84 7.90 1.68 0.84
N LEU A 85 6.57 1.75 0.90
CA LEU A 85 5.81 2.68 0.08
C LEU A 85 6.12 4.14 0.42
N LEU A 86 6.25 4.45 1.71
CA LEU A 86 6.62 5.80 2.15
C LEU A 86 8.01 6.20 1.65
N ALA A 87 8.97 5.25 1.66
CA ALA A 87 10.31 5.51 1.15
C ALA A 87 10.29 5.85 -0.34
N ILE A 88 9.49 5.11 -1.13
CA ILE A 88 9.32 5.40 -2.55
C ILE A 88 8.74 6.79 -2.76
N ALA A 89 7.67 7.12 -2.03
CA ALA A 89 7.02 8.42 -2.14
C ALA A 89 7.96 9.56 -1.75
N ALA A 90 8.69 9.40 -0.63
CA ALA A 90 9.62 10.42 -0.15
C ALA A 90 10.80 10.67 -1.10
N ALA A 91 11.21 9.64 -1.84
CA ALA A 91 12.30 9.76 -2.81
C ALA A 91 11.87 10.43 -4.11
N SER A 92 10.56 10.58 -4.36
CA SER A 92 10.02 11.17 -5.58
C SER A 92 9.81 12.67 -5.43
N ASN A 93 10.21 13.44 -6.44
CA ASN A 93 9.91 14.87 -6.48
C ASN A 93 8.48 15.18 -6.95
N GLU A 94 7.72 14.15 -7.32
CA GLU A 94 6.32 14.29 -7.75
C GLU A 94 5.35 14.22 -6.57
N VAL A 95 5.80 13.85 -5.37
CA VAL A 95 4.93 13.61 -4.20
C VAL A 95 5.34 14.48 -3.02
N ASN A 96 4.35 15.12 -2.39
CA ASN A 96 4.54 15.85 -1.15
C ASN A 96 3.60 15.38 -0.03
N CYS A 97 2.60 14.55 -0.37
CA CYS A 97 1.61 14.07 0.59
C CYS A 97 1.19 12.63 0.27
N VAL A 98 1.15 11.79 1.28
CA VAL A 98 0.67 10.40 1.16
C VAL A 98 -0.61 10.26 1.95
N LEU A 99 -1.65 9.70 1.31
CA LEU A 99 -2.92 9.38 1.94
C LEU A 99 -3.04 7.89 2.19
N ALA A 100 -3.77 7.53 3.26
CA ALA A 100 -4.20 6.17 3.50
C ALA A 100 -5.61 6.20 4.07
N HIS A 101 -6.43 5.21 3.74
CA HIS A 101 -7.79 5.07 4.24
C HIS A 101 -7.91 3.82 5.10
N THR A 102 -8.68 3.90 6.17
CA THR A 102 -8.98 2.77 7.05
C THR A 102 -10.48 2.67 7.29
N PHE A 103 -10.93 1.52 7.79
CA PHE A 103 -12.28 1.42 8.34
C PHE A 103 -12.43 2.40 9.51
N LYS A 104 -13.67 2.78 9.81
CA LYS A 104 -13.98 3.75 10.87
C LYS A 104 -13.95 3.09 12.25
N GLU A 105 -12.80 2.54 12.62
CA GLU A 105 -12.58 1.89 13.91
C GLU A 105 -11.10 1.85 14.25
N GLU A 106 -10.80 1.82 15.54
CA GLU A 106 -9.43 1.60 16.00
C GLU A 106 -9.08 0.12 15.73
N ASN A 107 -8.02 -0.10 14.96
CA ASN A 107 -7.57 -1.45 14.58
C ASN A 107 -6.06 -1.46 14.30
N ALA A 108 -5.56 -2.59 13.79
CA ALA A 108 -4.14 -2.72 13.49
C ALA A 108 -3.67 -1.66 12.49
N SER A 109 -4.47 -1.37 11.46
CA SER A 109 -4.14 -0.37 10.44
C SER A 109 -4.01 1.04 11.03
N THR A 110 -4.96 1.45 11.90
CA THR A 110 -4.89 2.78 12.52
C THR A 110 -3.66 2.91 13.42
N LYS A 111 -3.30 1.84 14.14
CA LYS A 111 -2.10 1.82 14.98
C LYS A 111 -0.82 1.98 14.14
N ILE A 112 -0.75 1.30 13.00
CA ILE A 112 0.39 1.40 12.08
C ILE A 112 0.54 2.83 11.58
N LEU A 113 -0.56 3.44 11.13
CA LEU A 113 -0.53 4.81 10.60
C LEU A 113 -0.12 5.82 11.66
N LYS A 114 -0.62 5.68 12.88
CA LYS A 114 -0.20 6.53 14.01
C LYS A 114 1.30 6.39 14.28
N ARG A 115 1.80 5.15 14.27
CA ARG A 115 3.20 4.85 14.52
C ARG A 115 4.12 5.43 13.44
N LEU A 116 3.63 5.50 12.21
CA LEU A 116 4.36 6.07 11.07
C LEU A 116 4.16 7.58 10.94
N SER A 117 3.55 8.20 11.94
CA SER A 117 3.33 9.64 12.02
C SER A 117 2.35 10.20 10.98
N PHE A 118 1.38 9.41 10.59
CA PHE A 118 0.25 9.93 9.83
C PHE A 118 -0.68 10.71 10.74
N ASP A 119 -1.26 11.77 10.21
CA ASP A 119 -2.26 12.59 10.90
C ASP A 119 -3.65 12.12 10.52
N PHE A 120 -4.54 12.02 11.52
CA PHE A 120 -5.94 11.70 11.28
C PHE A 120 -6.66 12.91 10.68
N LYS A 121 -7.31 12.71 9.52
CA LYS A 121 -8.00 13.79 8.79
C LYS A 121 -9.52 13.69 8.84
N GLY A 122 -10.07 12.73 9.56
CA GLY A 122 -11.51 12.60 9.73
C GLY A 122 -12.15 11.60 8.77
N GLU A 123 -13.47 11.62 8.75
CA GLU A 123 -14.27 10.74 7.91
C GLU A 123 -14.47 11.37 6.53
N VAL A 124 -14.30 10.56 5.48
CA VAL A 124 -14.53 10.98 4.09
C VAL A 124 -15.34 9.90 3.38
N ILE A 125 -15.94 10.27 2.24
CA ILE A 125 -16.63 9.33 1.38
C ILE A 125 -15.70 8.98 0.23
N ASP A 126 -15.24 7.73 0.19
CA ASP A 126 -14.42 7.22 -0.91
C ASP A 126 -15.33 6.64 -1.99
N PRO A 127 -15.07 6.93 -3.30
CA PRO A 127 -15.92 6.42 -4.37
C PRO A 127 -16.03 4.90 -4.43
N GLU A 128 -15.00 4.17 -4.00
CA GLU A 128 -14.98 2.70 -4.03
C GLU A 128 -15.43 2.09 -2.71
N ASP A 129 -14.90 2.61 -1.59
CA ASP A 129 -15.05 1.99 -0.28
C ASP A 129 -16.14 2.63 0.60
N GLY A 130 -16.76 3.70 0.14
CA GLY A 130 -17.77 4.40 0.90
C GLY A 130 -17.17 5.24 2.03
N SER A 131 -17.84 5.27 3.18
CA SER A 131 -17.41 6.07 4.32
C SER A 131 -16.21 5.41 5.01
N VAL A 132 -15.10 6.14 5.06
CA VAL A 132 -13.83 5.65 5.64
C VAL A 132 -13.16 6.78 6.43
N TRP A 133 -12.15 6.41 7.23
CA TRP A 133 -11.27 7.39 7.87
C TRP A 133 -10.07 7.66 6.96
N ARG A 134 -9.76 8.95 6.82
CA ARG A 134 -8.60 9.39 6.04
C ARG A 134 -7.45 9.78 6.94
N TRP A 135 -6.26 9.36 6.54
CA TRP A 135 -4.99 9.68 7.19
C TRP A 135 -4.06 10.27 6.16
N SER A 136 -3.22 11.22 6.57
CA SER A 136 -2.24 11.81 5.65
C SER A 136 -0.89 12.03 6.32
N LYS A 137 0.15 12.04 5.50
CA LYS A 137 1.51 12.31 5.94
C LYS A 137 2.22 13.12 4.87
N ASN A 138 2.85 14.21 5.28
CA ASN A 138 3.72 14.98 4.39
C ASN A 138 5.07 14.26 4.26
N VAL A 139 5.59 14.23 3.07
CA VAL A 139 6.88 13.58 2.76
C VAL A 139 7.82 14.52 2.03
#